data_9ef949e41cf8387091253efeb9d1a57e
#
_entry.id   9ef949e41cf8387091253efeb9d1a57e
#
_cell.length_a   1.000
_cell.length_b   1.000
_cell.length_c   1.000
_cell.angle_alpha   90.00
_cell.angle_beta   90.00
_cell.angle_gamma   90.00
#
_symmetry.space_group_name_H-M   'P 1'
#
loop_
_entity.id
_entity.type
_entity.pdbx_description
1 polymer ?
#
loop_
_entity_poly.entity_id
_entity_poly.type
_entity_poly.pdbx_seq_one_letter_code
_entity_poly.pdbx_strand_id
1 'polypeptide(L)'
;MRICIIGTGDAGATAASQIRRLDGEAQIDTFSRRAELGIPPCEMPLVIGRNIASWDELVRGFRHRTFWEKRNIGIHLNTEVTDIVKQEKYLIAGGERYSYDKLILALGATPSIPPFPGLDGKNEFSLSTDMADGIALDNIMSKCTEAAIVGGGFIGLEIAAALKARGYSKVYLLVRRAILRAYLDEDIAEKVEDVVKENGVEVIMPANIKSITSNKGKKHVTLSERELKVDFVFFGTGAEPNAGLARKAGLEIGETGAIAVNQYLQTSDPDIYATGDCMENWDIITGFKRQHQLATNAIRTGYIAGRNVALGNVLAYEGTVMPFVTKIFGYQIGAVGFTEREAREKGLDAVSVTVETPRLRERFNGRPARYKLIADGKTRTLIGAQIVSEEIVSGTVDKLVVAIASRMPLVKLVQIDSCYSPHVQEDQLAVPMHRLIDKLYK
;
A
#
# COMPACT_ATOMS: atom_id res chain seq x y z
N MET A 1 1.49 4.94 33.14
CA MET A 1 1.93 5.87 32.07
C MET A 1 0.71 6.28 31.26
N ARG A 2 0.60 7.58 30.88
CA ARG A 2 -0.48 8.09 30.01
C ARG A 2 0.02 8.12 28.57
N ILE A 3 -0.71 7.47 27.68
CA ILE A 3 -0.33 7.33 26.29
C ILE A 3 -1.49 7.81 25.41
N CYS A 4 -1.22 8.78 24.55
CA CYS A 4 -2.15 9.21 23.53
C CYS A 4 -1.75 8.65 22.16
N ILE A 5 -2.74 8.24 21.37
CA ILE A 5 -2.52 7.73 20.00
C ILE A 5 -3.46 8.50 19.07
N ILE A 6 -2.93 9.15 18.05
CA ILE A 6 -3.72 9.86 17.06
C ILE A 6 -3.86 8.99 15.82
N GLY A 7 -5.04 8.42 15.64
CA GLY A 7 -5.38 7.50 14.56
C GLY A 7 -5.76 6.11 15.05
N THR A 8 -6.89 5.59 14.54
CA THR A 8 -7.49 4.29 14.91
C THR A 8 -7.38 3.24 13.79
N GLY A 9 -6.55 3.49 12.78
CA GLY A 9 -6.26 2.55 11.69
C GLY A 9 -5.35 1.40 12.14
N ASP A 10 -4.87 0.59 11.18
CA ASP A 10 -4.04 -0.60 11.43
C ASP A 10 -2.83 -0.31 12.34
N ALA A 11 -2.13 0.79 12.10
CA ALA A 11 -0.96 1.18 12.90
C ALA A 11 -1.33 1.54 14.33
N GLY A 12 -2.31 2.43 14.53
CA GLY A 12 -2.73 2.89 15.87
C GLY A 12 -3.36 1.77 16.70
N ALA A 13 -4.22 0.96 16.10
CA ALA A 13 -4.85 -0.18 16.76
C ALA A 13 -3.82 -1.25 17.20
N THR A 14 -2.84 -1.51 16.34
CA THR A 14 -1.75 -2.45 16.65
C THR A 14 -0.87 -1.90 17.78
N ALA A 15 -0.51 -0.61 17.73
CA ALA A 15 0.27 0.03 18.78
C ALA A 15 -0.47 0.00 20.13
N ALA A 16 -1.75 0.40 20.16
CA ALA A 16 -2.57 0.38 21.36
C ALA A 16 -2.68 -1.03 21.98
N SER A 17 -2.92 -2.04 21.14
CA SER A 17 -2.99 -3.45 21.57
C SER A 17 -1.67 -3.95 22.13
N GLN A 18 -0.55 -3.58 21.48
CA GLN A 18 0.78 -3.99 21.93
C GLN A 18 1.14 -3.35 23.27
N ILE A 19 0.84 -2.06 23.44
CA ILE A 19 1.04 -1.36 24.71
C ILE A 19 0.24 -2.04 25.82
N ARG A 20 -1.06 -2.24 25.63
CA ARG A 20 -1.94 -2.87 26.62
C ARG A 20 -1.48 -4.27 27.02
N ARG A 21 -0.92 -5.03 26.09
CA ARG A 21 -0.39 -6.37 26.35
C ARG A 21 0.87 -6.33 27.21
N LEU A 22 1.69 -5.28 27.09
CA LEU A 22 2.97 -5.15 27.80
C LEU A 22 2.85 -4.36 29.11
N ASP A 23 1.92 -3.41 29.18
CA ASP A 23 1.59 -2.59 30.34
C ASP A 23 0.08 -2.60 30.57
N GLY A 24 -0.37 -3.46 31.48
CA GLY A 24 -1.78 -3.62 31.87
C GLY A 24 -2.37 -2.37 32.52
N GLU A 25 -1.52 -1.54 33.15
CA GLU A 25 -1.91 -0.36 33.92
C GLU A 25 -1.80 0.95 33.12
N ALA A 26 -1.27 0.93 31.89
CA ALA A 26 -1.18 2.12 31.07
C ALA A 26 -2.56 2.74 30.82
N GLN A 27 -2.68 4.03 30.98
CA GLN A 27 -3.85 4.78 30.49
C GLN A 27 -3.62 5.06 29.02
N ILE A 28 -4.50 4.54 28.15
CA ILE A 28 -4.37 4.66 26.69
C ILE A 28 -5.63 5.35 26.15
N ASP A 29 -5.45 6.49 25.49
CA ASP A 29 -6.49 7.24 24.82
C ASP A 29 -6.19 7.34 23.33
N THR A 30 -7.17 6.98 22.47
CA THR A 30 -7.03 7.01 21.01
C THR A 30 -8.01 8.02 20.40
N PHE A 31 -7.56 8.79 19.43
CA PHE A 31 -8.33 9.88 18.82
C PHE A 31 -8.53 9.67 17.33
N SER A 32 -9.74 9.92 16.86
CA SER A 32 -10.07 9.91 15.44
C SER A 32 -11.03 11.05 15.10
N ARG A 33 -10.73 11.80 14.03
CA ARG A 33 -11.64 12.81 13.49
C ARG A 33 -12.89 12.24 12.83
N ARG A 34 -12.91 10.90 12.59
CA ARG A 34 -14.03 10.20 11.96
C ARG A 34 -15.09 9.79 12.97
N ALA A 35 -16.33 9.70 12.48
CA ALA A 35 -17.47 9.19 13.25
C ALA A 35 -17.35 7.69 13.54
N GLU A 36 -16.66 6.96 12.66
CA GLU A 36 -16.54 5.52 12.70
C GLU A 36 -15.06 5.09 12.67
N LEU A 37 -14.82 3.87 13.09
CA LEU A 37 -13.53 3.23 12.94
C LEU A 37 -13.26 2.99 11.46
N GLY A 38 -12.08 3.40 10.99
CA GLY A 38 -11.69 3.28 9.60
C GLY A 38 -11.64 1.80 9.15
N ILE A 39 -11.97 1.56 7.88
CA ILE A 39 -11.90 0.24 7.25
C ILE A 39 -10.69 0.16 6.31
N PRO A 40 -10.25 -1.05 5.93
CA PRO A 40 -9.12 -1.19 5.03
C PRO A 40 -9.49 -0.78 3.61
N PRO A 41 -8.83 0.22 3.02
CA PRO A 41 -9.14 0.65 1.66
C PRO A 41 -8.87 -0.44 0.61
N CYS A 42 -7.97 -1.39 0.92
CA CYS A 42 -7.67 -2.54 0.05
C CYS A 42 -8.79 -3.59 -0.02
N GLU A 43 -9.73 -3.61 0.93
CA GLU A 43 -10.89 -4.50 0.88
C GLU A 43 -12.12 -3.85 0.22
N MET A 44 -12.16 -2.53 0.11
CA MET A 44 -13.28 -1.81 -0.52
C MET A 44 -13.52 -2.23 -1.98
N PRO A 45 -12.49 -2.36 -2.85
CA PRO A 45 -12.70 -2.83 -4.21
C PRO A 45 -13.36 -4.21 -4.28
N LEU A 46 -13.15 -5.07 -3.27
CA LEU A 46 -13.76 -6.39 -3.19
C LEU A 46 -15.27 -6.32 -2.89
N VAL A 47 -15.70 -5.39 -2.03
CA VAL A 47 -17.13 -5.12 -1.80
C VAL A 47 -17.76 -4.50 -3.06
N ILE A 48 -17.09 -3.51 -3.64
CA ILE A 48 -17.53 -2.85 -4.88
C ILE A 48 -17.67 -3.87 -6.02
N GLY A 49 -16.71 -4.79 -6.17
CA GLY A 49 -16.71 -5.86 -7.16
C GLY A 49 -17.60 -7.06 -6.82
N ARG A 50 -18.34 -7.04 -5.69
CA ARG A 50 -19.21 -8.13 -5.19
C ARG A 50 -18.47 -9.44 -4.86
N ASN A 51 -17.18 -9.36 -4.55
CA ASN A 51 -16.42 -10.49 -3.99
C ASN A 51 -16.67 -10.64 -2.48
N ILE A 52 -16.98 -9.53 -1.80
CA ILE A 52 -17.48 -9.46 -0.41
C ILE A 52 -18.93 -8.99 -0.49
N ALA A 53 -19.83 -9.61 0.26
CA ALA A 53 -21.26 -9.41 0.09
C ALA A 53 -21.77 -8.05 0.60
N SER A 54 -21.18 -7.52 1.68
CA SER A 54 -21.63 -6.28 2.30
C SER A 54 -20.49 -5.48 2.94
N TRP A 55 -20.72 -4.18 3.12
CA TRP A 55 -19.82 -3.27 3.83
C TRP A 55 -19.64 -3.65 5.30
N ASP A 56 -20.67 -4.21 5.94
CA ASP A 56 -20.63 -4.63 7.35
C ASP A 56 -19.60 -5.72 7.60
N GLU A 57 -19.29 -6.54 6.59
CA GLU A 57 -18.26 -7.56 6.70
C GLU A 57 -16.84 -7.00 6.89
N LEU A 58 -16.64 -5.74 6.54
CA LEU A 58 -15.36 -5.04 6.77
C LEU A 58 -15.20 -4.59 8.23
N VAL A 59 -16.30 -4.53 9.00
CA VAL A 59 -16.32 -4.06 10.39
C VAL A 59 -16.05 -5.21 11.34
N ARG A 60 -14.80 -5.61 11.49
CA ARG A 60 -14.37 -6.71 12.38
C ARG A 60 -13.05 -6.40 13.09
N GLY A 61 -12.78 -7.16 14.15
CA GLY A 61 -11.56 -6.98 14.94
C GLY A 61 -11.52 -5.59 15.58
N PHE A 62 -10.42 -4.89 15.41
CA PHE A 62 -10.25 -3.53 15.94
C PHE A 62 -11.11 -2.45 15.24
N ARG A 63 -11.77 -2.79 14.16
CA ARG A 63 -12.78 -1.93 13.50
C ARG A 63 -14.13 -1.99 14.21
N HIS A 64 -14.27 -2.84 15.20
CA HIS A 64 -15.46 -2.91 16.06
C HIS A 64 -15.16 -2.32 17.44
N ARG A 65 -16.06 -1.46 17.96
CA ARG A 65 -15.87 -0.72 19.22
C ARG A 65 -15.54 -1.64 20.42
N THR A 66 -16.15 -2.82 20.48
CA THR A 66 -15.92 -3.80 21.55
C THR A 66 -14.47 -4.29 21.65
N PHE A 67 -13.68 -4.19 20.57
CA PHE A 67 -12.27 -4.54 20.63
C PHE A 67 -11.50 -3.63 21.59
N TRP A 68 -11.80 -2.33 21.56
CA TRP A 68 -11.18 -1.29 22.37
C TRP A 68 -11.66 -1.36 23.82
N GLU A 69 -12.99 -1.46 24.01
CA GLU A 69 -13.64 -1.54 25.31
C GLU A 69 -13.14 -2.75 26.11
N LYS A 70 -13.10 -3.95 25.52
CA LYS A 70 -12.57 -5.17 26.17
C LYS A 70 -11.11 -5.06 26.58
N ARG A 71 -10.36 -4.11 26.05
CA ARG A 71 -8.95 -3.86 26.36
C ARG A 71 -8.74 -2.66 27.26
N ASN A 72 -9.81 -2.04 27.73
CA ASN A 72 -9.75 -0.81 28.50
C ASN A 72 -8.89 0.26 27.81
N ILE A 73 -9.15 0.49 26.50
CA ILE A 73 -8.53 1.53 25.70
C ILE A 73 -9.58 2.58 25.40
N GLY A 74 -9.33 3.83 25.80
CA GLY A 74 -10.18 4.98 25.50
C GLY A 74 -10.23 5.22 24.00
N ILE A 75 -11.45 5.45 23.46
CA ILE A 75 -11.66 5.72 22.05
C ILE A 75 -12.53 6.98 21.88
N HIS A 76 -11.95 8.00 21.29
CA HIS A 76 -12.56 9.29 21.04
C HIS A 76 -12.80 9.46 19.53
N LEU A 77 -13.99 9.10 19.06
CA LEU A 77 -14.43 9.31 17.67
C LEU A 77 -15.01 10.72 17.51
N ASN A 78 -15.13 11.24 16.28
CA ASN A 78 -15.50 12.63 15.97
C ASN A 78 -14.66 13.67 16.73
N THR A 79 -13.42 13.30 17.07
CA THR A 79 -12.56 14.10 17.95
C THR A 79 -11.25 14.36 17.21
N GLU A 80 -11.21 15.49 16.49
CA GLU A 80 -10.02 15.91 15.77
C GLU A 80 -8.97 16.47 16.73
N VAL A 81 -7.75 16.00 16.60
CA VAL A 81 -6.60 16.59 17.27
C VAL A 81 -6.10 17.75 16.41
N THR A 82 -6.20 18.96 16.94
CA THR A 82 -5.86 20.20 16.21
C THR A 82 -4.46 20.69 16.55
N ASP A 83 -3.95 20.38 17.74
CA ASP A 83 -2.67 20.88 18.23
C ASP A 83 -1.95 19.85 19.11
N ILE A 84 -0.60 19.92 19.08
CA ILE A 84 0.31 19.20 19.96
C ILE A 84 1.26 20.20 20.56
N VAL A 85 1.20 20.39 21.88
CA VAL A 85 2.11 21.26 22.65
C VAL A 85 3.14 20.38 23.34
N LYS A 86 4.21 20.10 22.62
CA LYS A 86 5.23 19.10 23.03
C LYS A 86 5.99 19.48 24.29
N GLN A 87 6.25 20.79 24.52
CA GLN A 87 6.97 21.28 25.70
C GLN A 87 6.19 21.01 27.00
N GLU A 88 4.87 21.07 26.98
CA GLU A 88 3.99 20.86 28.11
C GLU A 88 3.35 19.45 28.09
N LYS A 89 3.66 18.64 27.09
CA LYS A 89 3.17 17.27 26.87
C LYS A 89 1.66 17.13 26.94
N TYR A 90 0.95 17.94 26.14
CA TYR A 90 -0.48 17.75 25.92
C TYR A 90 -0.85 17.96 24.45
N LEU A 91 -2.00 17.42 24.09
CA LEU A 91 -2.64 17.67 22.81
C LEU A 91 -4.01 18.35 23.03
N ILE A 92 -4.51 19.03 22.01
CA ILE A 92 -5.86 19.59 21.99
C ILE A 92 -6.70 18.73 21.04
N ALA A 93 -7.75 18.09 21.56
CA ALA A 93 -8.67 17.25 20.82
C ALA A 93 -10.12 17.63 21.14
N GLY A 94 -10.92 17.93 20.12
CA GLY A 94 -12.30 18.36 20.33
C GLY A 94 -12.45 19.63 21.21
N GLY A 95 -11.40 20.44 21.30
CA GLY A 95 -11.36 21.63 22.15
C GLY A 95 -10.88 21.39 23.59
N GLU A 96 -10.65 20.14 24.01
CA GLU A 96 -10.19 19.78 25.34
C GLU A 96 -8.70 19.43 25.35
N ARG A 97 -8.05 19.55 26.52
CA ARG A 97 -6.64 19.19 26.72
C ARG A 97 -6.50 17.76 27.23
N TYR A 98 -5.62 17.00 26.59
CA TYR A 98 -5.23 15.65 27.00
C TYR A 98 -3.72 15.60 27.21
N SER A 99 -3.29 15.40 28.46
CA SER A 99 -1.88 15.28 28.79
C SER A 99 -1.38 13.86 28.47
N TYR A 100 -0.14 13.75 28.04
CA TYR A 100 0.50 12.47 27.74
C TYR A 100 1.91 12.39 28.32
N ASP A 101 2.37 11.19 28.62
CA ASP A 101 3.77 10.89 28.88
C ASP A 101 4.46 10.44 27.58
N LYS A 102 3.72 9.73 26.70
CA LYS A 102 4.14 9.35 25.35
C LYS A 102 2.99 9.56 24.35
N LEU A 103 3.34 9.91 23.12
CA LEU A 103 2.41 10.16 22.03
C LEU A 103 2.77 9.32 20.79
N ILE A 104 1.79 8.72 20.14
CA ILE A 104 1.97 8.01 18.86
C ILE A 104 1.15 8.71 17.78
N LEU A 105 1.82 9.10 16.71
CA LEU A 105 1.21 9.63 15.49
C LEU A 105 0.98 8.49 14.49
N ALA A 106 -0.26 8.06 14.34
CA ALA A 106 -0.72 7.05 13.38
C ALA A 106 -1.69 7.68 12.37
N LEU A 107 -1.29 8.82 11.79
CA LEU A 107 -2.15 9.74 11.04
C LEU A 107 -2.55 9.21 9.66
N GLY A 108 -1.90 8.14 9.17
CA GLY A 108 -2.18 7.55 7.87
C GLY A 108 -1.81 8.46 6.70
N ALA A 109 -2.48 8.25 5.57
CA ALA A 109 -2.34 9.02 4.34
C ALA A 109 -3.70 9.44 3.78
N THR A 110 -3.70 10.41 2.89
CA THR A 110 -4.89 10.88 2.18
C THR A 110 -4.71 10.65 0.67
N PRO A 111 -5.74 10.16 -0.05
CA PRO A 111 -5.68 10.03 -1.51
C PRO A 111 -5.26 11.34 -2.18
N SER A 112 -4.30 11.25 -3.09
CA SER A 112 -3.82 12.41 -3.85
C SER A 112 -4.63 12.57 -5.12
N ILE A 113 -5.31 13.70 -5.27
CA ILE A 113 -6.05 14.05 -6.47
C ILE A 113 -5.30 15.21 -7.17
N PRO A 114 -4.70 14.97 -8.36
CA PRO A 114 -4.03 16.04 -9.09
C PRO A 114 -5.01 17.17 -9.42
N PRO A 115 -4.57 18.44 -9.38
CA PRO A 115 -5.43 19.60 -9.59
C PRO A 115 -5.72 19.82 -11.09
N PHE A 116 -6.51 18.95 -11.70
CA PHE A 116 -6.94 19.13 -13.09
C PHE A 116 -7.91 20.31 -13.21
N PRO A 117 -7.77 21.16 -14.24
CA PRO A 117 -8.72 22.22 -14.51
C PRO A 117 -10.14 21.66 -14.69
N GLY A 118 -11.12 22.28 -14.02
CA GLY A 118 -12.54 21.95 -14.14
C GLY A 118 -13.09 20.91 -13.17
N LEU A 119 -12.28 20.41 -12.21
CA LEU A 119 -12.78 19.59 -11.11
C LEU A 119 -13.79 20.39 -10.27
N ASP A 120 -14.93 19.80 -9.96
CA ASP A 120 -16.01 20.42 -9.19
C ASP A 120 -16.54 19.55 -8.04
N GLY A 121 -15.89 18.42 -7.76
CA GLY A 121 -16.24 17.45 -6.71
C GLY A 121 -17.47 16.59 -7.03
N LYS A 122 -18.09 16.75 -8.20
CA LYS A 122 -19.27 15.96 -8.60
C LYS A 122 -18.86 14.77 -9.44
N ASN A 123 -19.33 13.57 -9.08
CA ASN A 123 -19.00 12.33 -9.76
C ASN A 123 -17.45 12.12 -9.90
N GLU A 124 -16.74 12.52 -8.86
CA GLU A 124 -15.29 12.42 -8.71
C GLU A 124 -15.02 11.65 -7.42
N PHE A 125 -14.36 10.50 -7.53
CA PHE A 125 -14.20 9.58 -6.42
C PHE A 125 -12.74 9.17 -6.22
N SER A 126 -12.41 8.91 -4.97
CA SER A 126 -11.20 8.21 -4.53
C SER A 126 -11.54 7.36 -3.32
N LEU A 127 -10.69 6.44 -2.92
CA LEU A 127 -10.89 5.65 -1.70
C LEU A 127 -9.87 6.03 -0.64
N SER A 128 -10.37 6.44 0.52
CA SER A 128 -9.57 6.60 1.74
C SER A 128 -9.83 5.42 2.68
N THR A 129 -9.52 5.56 3.97
CA THR A 129 -9.93 4.60 5.00
C THR A 129 -11.32 4.89 5.57
N ASP A 130 -12.10 5.76 4.92
CA ASP A 130 -13.48 6.08 5.28
C ASP A 130 -14.44 5.21 4.44
N MET A 131 -15.31 4.46 5.11
CA MET A 131 -16.30 3.60 4.45
C MET A 131 -17.27 4.41 3.58
N ALA A 132 -17.53 5.67 3.95
CA ALA A 132 -18.40 6.55 3.20
C ALA A 132 -17.92 6.78 1.75
N ASP A 133 -16.61 6.83 1.51
CA ASP A 133 -16.05 6.97 0.16
C ASP A 133 -16.42 5.77 -0.72
N GLY A 134 -16.27 4.57 -0.18
CA GLY A 134 -16.63 3.33 -0.89
C GLY A 134 -18.13 3.20 -1.13
N ILE A 135 -18.95 3.52 -0.13
CA ILE A 135 -20.41 3.53 -0.25
C ILE A 135 -20.87 4.55 -1.30
N ALA A 136 -20.28 5.75 -1.31
CA ALA A 136 -20.61 6.79 -2.29
C ALA A 136 -20.29 6.33 -3.71
N LEU A 137 -19.12 5.70 -3.91
CA LEU A 137 -18.74 5.11 -5.19
C LEU A 137 -19.68 3.96 -5.59
N ASP A 138 -19.99 3.04 -4.68
CA ASP A 138 -20.89 1.91 -4.95
C ASP A 138 -22.30 2.37 -5.34
N ASN A 139 -22.81 3.41 -4.69
CA ASN A 139 -24.12 4.00 -4.99
C ASN A 139 -24.20 4.60 -6.40
N ILE A 140 -23.17 5.33 -6.84
CA ILE A 140 -23.17 5.89 -8.21
C ILE A 140 -22.99 4.77 -9.23
N MET A 141 -22.17 3.76 -8.95
CA MET A 141 -21.91 2.64 -9.84
C MET A 141 -23.17 1.85 -10.20
N SER A 142 -24.18 1.79 -9.33
CA SER A 142 -25.44 1.11 -9.60
C SER A 142 -26.28 1.77 -10.71
N LYS A 143 -25.96 3.00 -11.08
CA LYS A 143 -26.70 3.86 -12.04
C LYS A 143 -25.90 4.18 -13.29
N CYS A 144 -24.67 3.70 -13.39
CA CYS A 144 -23.68 4.06 -14.39
C CYS A 144 -23.19 2.85 -15.17
N THR A 145 -22.64 3.09 -16.37
CA THR A 145 -22.07 2.06 -17.23
C THR A 145 -20.75 2.45 -17.87
N GLU A 146 -20.32 3.70 -17.70
CA GLU A 146 -19.10 4.24 -18.31
C GLU A 146 -18.28 4.98 -17.24
N ALA A 147 -17.00 4.68 -17.13
CA ALA A 147 -16.12 5.31 -16.14
C ALA A 147 -14.71 5.54 -16.69
N ALA A 148 -14.07 6.60 -16.19
CA ALA A 148 -12.65 6.83 -16.38
C ALA A 148 -11.91 6.68 -15.04
N ILE A 149 -10.82 5.94 -15.04
CA ILE A 149 -9.94 5.74 -13.89
C ILE A 149 -8.63 6.46 -14.20
N VAL A 150 -8.25 7.41 -13.37
CA VAL A 150 -6.98 8.13 -13.47
C VAL A 150 -5.98 7.48 -12.54
N GLY A 151 -4.96 6.83 -13.12
CA GLY A 151 -3.88 6.16 -12.39
C GLY A 151 -3.89 4.64 -12.54
N GLY A 152 -2.74 4.09 -12.95
CA GLY A 152 -2.49 2.66 -13.12
C GLY A 152 -1.82 2.00 -11.91
N GLY A 153 -2.11 2.49 -10.68
CA GLY A 153 -1.68 1.88 -9.41
C GLY A 153 -2.62 0.75 -8.96
N PHE A 154 -2.38 0.17 -7.78
CA PHE A 154 -3.18 -0.94 -7.23
C PHE A 154 -4.67 -0.64 -7.24
N ILE A 155 -5.08 0.41 -6.55
CA ILE A 155 -6.50 0.78 -6.39
C ILE A 155 -7.14 1.04 -7.75
N GLY A 156 -6.43 1.71 -8.67
CA GLY A 156 -6.94 1.95 -10.03
C GLY A 156 -7.22 0.66 -10.79
N LEU A 157 -6.32 -0.31 -10.73
CA LEU A 157 -6.47 -1.62 -11.37
C LEU A 157 -7.57 -2.47 -10.72
N GLU A 158 -7.65 -2.44 -9.38
CA GLU A 158 -8.67 -3.17 -8.63
C GLU A 158 -10.08 -2.61 -8.89
N ILE A 159 -10.22 -1.28 -8.98
CA ILE A 159 -11.47 -0.64 -9.37
C ILE A 159 -11.80 -0.94 -10.84
N ALA A 160 -10.83 -0.97 -11.76
CA ALA A 160 -11.09 -1.37 -13.14
C ALA A 160 -11.65 -2.80 -13.21
N ALA A 161 -11.06 -3.73 -12.44
CA ALA A 161 -11.56 -5.10 -12.35
C ALA A 161 -12.96 -5.16 -11.74
N ALA A 162 -13.23 -4.40 -10.68
CA ALA A 162 -14.54 -4.32 -10.04
C ALA A 162 -15.62 -3.77 -10.98
N LEU A 163 -15.31 -2.73 -11.76
CA LEU A 163 -16.22 -2.17 -12.78
C LEU A 163 -16.56 -3.18 -13.87
N LYS A 164 -15.56 -3.90 -14.37
CA LYS A 164 -15.79 -4.95 -15.40
C LYS A 164 -16.59 -6.12 -14.82
N ALA A 165 -16.33 -6.53 -13.59
CA ALA A 165 -17.12 -7.55 -12.90
C ALA A 165 -18.61 -7.14 -12.74
N ARG A 166 -18.89 -5.83 -12.65
CA ARG A 166 -20.26 -5.27 -12.61
C ARG A 166 -20.88 -5.02 -13.99
N GLY A 167 -20.22 -5.43 -15.07
CA GLY A 167 -20.77 -5.33 -16.43
C GLY A 167 -20.67 -3.95 -17.07
N TYR A 168 -19.74 -3.10 -16.63
CA TYR A 168 -19.53 -1.80 -17.25
C TYR A 168 -19.17 -1.93 -18.73
N SER A 169 -19.89 -1.18 -19.57
CA SER A 169 -19.72 -1.20 -21.03
C SER A 169 -18.40 -0.55 -21.45
N LYS A 170 -18.05 0.56 -20.81
CA LYS A 170 -16.81 1.29 -21.07
C LYS A 170 -16.07 1.61 -19.78
N VAL A 171 -14.83 1.15 -19.69
CA VAL A 171 -13.89 1.45 -18.62
C VAL A 171 -12.59 1.94 -19.26
N TYR A 172 -12.25 3.20 -19.02
CA TYR A 172 -11.00 3.81 -19.46
C TYR A 172 -10.01 3.83 -18.31
N LEU A 173 -8.82 3.29 -18.50
CA LEU A 173 -7.69 3.39 -17.56
C LEU A 173 -6.66 4.39 -18.11
N LEU A 174 -6.60 5.56 -17.48
CA LEU A 174 -5.77 6.67 -17.90
C LEU A 174 -4.43 6.63 -17.15
N VAL A 175 -3.37 6.22 -17.83
CA VAL A 175 -2.05 5.99 -17.25
C VAL A 175 -1.05 7.00 -17.80
N ARG A 176 -0.36 7.70 -16.91
CA ARG A 176 0.60 8.74 -17.33
C ARG A 176 1.86 8.17 -17.98
N ARG A 177 2.42 7.07 -17.44
CA ARG A 177 3.70 6.50 -17.91
C ARG A 177 3.67 4.98 -18.06
N ALA A 178 3.42 4.22 -16.99
CA ALA A 178 3.34 2.77 -16.97
C ALA A 178 2.45 2.28 -15.84
N ILE A 179 1.84 1.12 -16.01
CA ILE A 179 1.07 0.42 -14.98
C ILE A 179 2.03 -0.05 -13.89
N LEU A 180 1.65 0.14 -12.62
CA LEU A 180 2.43 -0.25 -11.43
C LEU A 180 3.90 0.19 -11.48
N ARG A 181 4.19 1.32 -12.11
CA ARG A 181 5.55 1.83 -12.39
C ARG A 181 6.49 1.86 -11.19
N ALA A 182 5.97 2.04 -9.98
CA ALA A 182 6.77 2.05 -8.76
C ALA A 182 7.28 0.66 -8.36
N TYR A 183 6.73 -0.41 -8.96
CA TYR A 183 6.96 -1.78 -8.53
C TYR A 183 7.36 -2.73 -9.67
N LEU A 184 7.02 -2.38 -10.91
CA LEU A 184 7.27 -3.23 -12.08
C LEU A 184 8.15 -2.52 -13.10
N ASP A 185 9.04 -3.29 -13.72
CA ASP A 185 9.72 -2.91 -14.95
C ASP A 185 8.78 -3.08 -16.15
N GLU A 186 9.15 -2.47 -17.28
CA GLU A 186 8.29 -2.38 -18.47
C GLU A 186 7.90 -3.75 -19.01
N ASP A 187 8.84 -4.69 -19.10
CA ASP A 187 8.62 -6.05 -19.59
C ASP A 187 7.61 -6.88 -18.77
N ILE A 188 7.49 -6.58 -17.47
CA ILE A 188 6.49 -7.18 -16.60
C ILE A 188 5.18 -6.40 -16.63
N ALA A 189 5.26 -5.06 -16.68
CA ALA A 189 4.10 -4.18 -16.76
C ALA A 189 3.29 -4.39 -18.06
N GLU A 190 3.95 -4.67 -19.19
CA GLU A 190 3.30 -5.03 -20.46
C GLU A 190 2.37 -6.24 -20.30
N LYS A 191 2.81 -7.29 -19.60
CA LYS A 191 1.94 -8.47 -19.35
C LYS A 191 0.70 -8.10 -18.53
N VAL A 192 0.83 -7.19 -17.57
CA VAL A 192 -0.31 -6.69 -16.79
C VAL A 192 -1.24 -5.85 -17.67
N GLU A 193 -0.68 -5.03 -18.55
CA GLU A 193 -1.44 -4.22 -19.49
C GLU A 193 -2.25 -5.09 -20.46
N ASP A 194 -1.65 -6.16 -20.99
CA ASP A 194 -2.34 -7.15 -21.83
C ASP A 194 -3.53 -7.76 -21.10
N VAL A 195 -3.34 -8.24 -19.86
CA VAL A 195 -4.41 -8.79 -19.02
C VAL A 195 -5.55 -7.78 -18.85
N VAL A 196 -5.24 -6.51 -18.60
CA VAL A 196 -6.23 -5.44 -18.44
C VAL A 196 -7.02 -5.21 -19.74
N LYS A 197 -6.34 -5.16 -20.88
CA LYS A 197 -6.96 -4.98 -22.21
C LYS A 197 -7.81 -6.16 -22.63
N GLU A 198 -7.33 -7.39 -22.44
CA GLU A 198 -8.05 -8.62 -22.75
C GLU A 198 -9.37 -8.74 -21.97
N ASN A 199 -9.43 -8.11 -20.78
CA ASN A 199 -10.65 -8.03 -19.99
C ASN A 199 -11.54 -6.81 -20.32
N GLY A 200 -11.29 -6.15 -21.46
CA GLY A 200 -12.16 -5.12 -22.00
C GLY A 200 -12.05 -3.76 -21.31
N VAL A 201 -10.90 -3.45 -20.73
CA VAL A 201 -10.55 -2.12 -20.24
C VAL A 201 -9.73 -1.40 -21.31
N GLU A 202 -10.14 -0.20 -21.71
CA GLU A 202 -9.37 0.62 -22.64
C GLU A 202 -8.26 1.36 -21.90
N VAL A 203 -7.02 0.92 -22.12
CA VAL A 203 -5.83 1.56 -21.54
C VAL A 203 -5.36 2.69 -22.46
N ILE A 204 -5.31 3.90 -21.93
CA ILE A 204 -4.77 5.08 -22.62
C ILE A 204 -3.46 5.46 -21.96
N MET A 205 -2.37 5.29 -22.67
CA MET A 205 -1.01 5.55 -22.20
C MET A 205 -0.10 6.01 -23.35
N PRO A 206 0.52 7.19 -23.25
CA PRO A 206 0.44 8.16 -22.15
C PRO A 206 -0.89 8.94 -22.13
N ALA A 207 -1.51 9.05 -20.96
CA ALA A 207 -2.70 9.87 -20.77
C ALA A 207 -2.32 11.30 -20.40
N ASN A 208 -2.40 12.19 -21.36
CA ASN A 208 -2.16 13.63 -21.17
C ASN A 208 -3.48 14.36 -20.93
N ILE A 209 -3.97 14.31 -19.68
CA ILE A 209 -5.22 14.94 -19.27
C ILE A 209 -5.03 16.46 -19.20
N LYS A 210 -5.87 17.21 -19.93
CA LYS A 210 -5.88 18.68 -19.95
C LYS A 210 -6.88 19.27 -18.99
N SER A 211 -8.07 18.67 -18.90
CA SER A 211 -9.13 19.11 -18.00
C SER A 211 -10.13 17.98 -17.74
N ILE A 212 -10.85 18.10 -16.63
CA ILE A 212 -11.97 17.22 -16.27
C ILE A 212 -13.11 18.13 -15.87
N THR A 213 -14.18 18.20 -16.67
CA THR A 213 -15.30 19.12 -16.47
C THR A 213 -16.61 18.36 -16.36
N SER A 214 -17.64 19.00 -15.79
CA SER A 214 -19.00 18.45 -15.73
C SER A 214 -19.90 19.12 -16.76
N ASN A 215 -20.65 18.34 -17.54
CA ASN A 215 -21.65 18.85 -18.47
C ASN A 215 -22.82 17.86 -18.57
N LYS A 216 -24.05 18.33 -18.33
CA LYS A 216 -25.31 17.55 -18.42
C LYS A 216 -25.25 16.22 -17.66
N GLY A 217 -24.66 16.22 -16.46
CA GLY A 217 -24.58 15.04 -15.58
C GLY A 217 -23.48 14.03 -15.94
N LYS A 218 -22.71 14.27 -16.99
CA LYS A 218 -21.54 13.46 -17.37
C LYS A 218 -20.24 14.21 -17.07
N LYS A 219 -19.16 13.45 -16.89
CA LYS A 219 -17.80 13.99 -16.84
C LYS A 219 -17.20 13.99 -18.23
N HIS A 220 -16.59 15.10 -18.60
CA HIS A 220 -15.85 15.27 -19.85
C HIS A 220 -14.36 15.30 -19.51
N VAL A 221 -13.64 14.26 -19.88
CA VAL A 221 -12.20 14.17 -19.70
C VAL A 221 -11.52 14.52 -21.03
N THR A 222 -10.94 15.72 -21.10
CA THR A 222 -10.23 16.21 -22.27
C THR A 222 -8.79 15.75 -22.23
N LEU A 223 -8.42 14.91 -23.18
CA LEU A 223 -7.04 14.50 -23.44
C LEU A 223 -6.43 15.37 -24.55
N SER A 224 -5.13 15.23 -24.81
CA SER A 224 -4.48 15.98 -25.89
C SER A 224 -5.10 15.71 -27.26
N GLU A 225 -5.59 14.49 -27.53
CA GLU A 225 -6.00 14.02 -28.86
C GLU A 225 -7.51 13.73 -28.96
N ARG A 226 -8.22 13.58 -27.84
CA ARG A 226 -9.64 13.27 -27.82
C ARG A 226 -10.33 13.66 -26.51
N GLU A 227 -11.64 13.69 -26.52
CA GLU A 227 -12.48 13.84 -25.34
C GLU A 227 -13.19 12.51 -25.02
N LEU A 228 -13.21 12.16 -23.73
CA LEU A 228 -14.00 11.04 -23.20
C LEU A 228 -15.21 11.60 -22.46
N LYS A 229 -16.37 10.96 -22.64
CA LYS A 229 -17.58 11.26 -21.91
C LYS A 229 -17.94 10.05 -21.07
N VAL A 230 -17.96 10.22 -19.75
CA VAL A 230 -18.18 9.14 -18.78
C VAL A 230 -19.14 9.57 -17.68
N ASP A 231 -19.67 8.62 -16.94
CA ASP A 231 -20.59 8.93 -15.84
C ASP A 231 -19.86 9.50 -14.63
N PHE A 232 -18.66 8.99 -14.34
CA PHE A 232 -17.82 9.47 -13.25
C PHE A 232 -16.33 9.23 -13.54
N VAL A 233 -15.51 9.90 -12.74
CA VAL A 233 -14.05 9.72 -12.72
C VAL A 233 -13.63 9.19 -11.35
N PHE A 234 -12.77 8.17 -11.36
CA PHE A 234 -12.12 7.64 -10.18
C PHE A 234 -10.63 7.97 -10.17
N PHE A 235 -10.11 8.50 -9.06
CA PHE A 235 -8.70 8.84 -8.89
C PHE A 235 -7.97 7.76 -8.07
N GLY A 236 -7.14 6.97 -8.73
CA GLY A 236 -6.20 6.01 -8.15
C GLY A 236 -4.75 6.48 -8.30
N THR A 237 -4.50 7.77 -7.99
CA THR A 237 -3.25 8.48 -8.29
C THR A 237 -2.22 8.47 -7.16
N GLY A 238 -2.41 7.59 -6.17
CA GLY A 238 -1.57 7.46 -4.99
C GLY A 238 -2.13 8.20 -3.78
N ALA A 239 -1.33 8.28 -2.72
CA ALA A 239 -1.71 8.95 -1.48
C ALA A 239 -0.53 9.75 -0.92
N GLU A 240 -0.83 10.81 -0.19
CA GLU A 240 0.14 11.67 0.48
C GLU A 240 0.12 11.40 1.99
N PRO A 241 1.29 11.32 2.65
CA PRO A 241 1.37 11.10 4.09
C PRO A 241 0.78 12.31 4.86
N ASN A 242 -0.02 12.03 5.88
CA ASN A 242 -0.61 13.06 6.73
C ASN A 242 0.42 13.60 7.74
N ALA A 243 1.27 14.53 7.31
CA ALA A 243 2.31 15.13 8.14
C ALA A 243 1.95 16.55 8.65
N GLY A 244 0.78 17.09 8.32
CA GLY A 244 0.40 18.48 8.63
C GLY A 244 0.41 18.80 10.13
N LEU A 245 -0.18 17.92 10.96
CA LEU A 245 -0.21 18.08 12.42
C LEU A 245 1.21 18.03 13.03
N ALA A 246 2.04 17.09 12.56
CA ALA A 246 3.44 16.96 12.99
C ALA A 246 4.26 18.21 12.63
N ARG A 247 4.08 18.72 11.40
CA ARG A 247 4.73 19.97 10.96
C ARG A 247 4.30 21.17 11.81
N LYS A 248 3.00 21.28 12.12
CA LYS A 248 2.46 22.33 13.00
C LYS A 248 3.07 22.26 14.41
N ALA A 249 3.31 21.05 14.92
CA ALA A 249 3.97 20.82 16.20
C ALA A 249 5.49 21.04 16.18
N GLY A 250 6.08 21.40 15.03
CA GLY A 250 7.51 21.61 14.87
C GLY A 250 8.32 20.30 14.96
N LEU A 251 7.73 19.18 14.51
CA LEU A 251 8.45 17.93 14.30
C LEU A 251 9.11 17.91 12.92
N GLU A 252 10.22 17.20 12.81
CA GLU A 252 10.95 17.07 11.55
C GLU A 252 10.14 16.28 10.51
N ILE A 253 10.10 16.81 9.29
CA ILE A 253 9.50 16.16 8.12
C ILE A 253 10.64 15.77 7.19
N GLY A 254 10.66 14.49 6.80
CA GLY A 254 11.70 13.92 5.96
C GLY A 254 11.58 14.31 4.48
N GLU A 255 12.53 13.87 3.69
CA GLU A 255 12.61 14.17 2.25
C GLU A 255 11.46 13.62 1.41
N THR A 256 10.77 12.60 1.92
CA THR A 256 9.57 12.02 1.27
C THR A 256 8.28 12.78 1.58
N GLY A 257 8.35 13.84 2.39
CA GLY A 257 7.18 14.59 2.89
C GLY A 257 6.47 13.93 4.08
N ALA A 258 6.91 12.75 4.51
CA ALA A 258 6.41 12.04 5.68
C ALA A 258 7.16 12.45 6.95
N ILE A 259 6.65 12.06 8.13
CA ILE A 259 7.27 12.37 9.43
C ILE A 259 8.59 11.62 9.54
N ALA A 260 9.69 12.34 9.76
CA ALA A 260 11.02 11.77 9.99
C ALA A 260 11.04 11.00 11.32
N VAL A 261 11.59 9.79 11.30
CA VAL A 261 11.76 8.95 12.49
C VAL A 261 13.14 8.29 12.52
N ASN A 262 13.59 7.96 13.72
CA ASN A 262 14.77 7.13 13.93
C ASN A 262 14.44 5.64 13.87
N GLN A 263 15.42 4.77 14.07
CA GLN A 263 15.24 3.32 14.06
C GLN A 263 14.24 2.78 15.11
N TYR A 264 13.94 3.54 16.15
CA TYR A 264 12.97 3.17 17.18
C TYR A 264 11.58 3.75 16.91
N LEU A 265 11.39 4.38 15.75
CA LEU A 265 10.19 5.09 15.32
C LEU A 265 9.87 6.35 16.15
N GLN A 266 10.87 6.89 16.89
CA GLN A 266 10.75 8.19 17.51
C GLN A 266 10.93 9.29 16.46
N THR A 267 10.15 10.36 16.61
CA THR A 267 10.31 11.60 15.84
C THR A 267 11.51 12.42 16.34
N SER A 268 11.62 13.66 15.92
CA SER A 268 12.60 14.60 16.49
C SER A 268 12.33 14.97 17.97
N ASP A 269 11.19 14.54 18.53
CA ASP A 269 10.87 14.61 19.95
C ASP A 269 10.92 13.20 20.56
N PRO A 270 11.69 12.95 21.64
CA PRO A 270 11.89 11.61 22.21
C PRO A 270 10.65 11.02 22.88
N ASP A 271 9.61 11.81 23.11
CA ASP A 271 8.35 11.34 23.68
C ASP A 271 7.25 11.15 22.62
N ILE A 272 7.55 11.46 21.36
CA ILE A 272 6.60 11.35 20.25
C ILE A 272 7.12 10.35 19.21
N TYR A 273 6.30 9.38 18.87
CA TYR A 273 6.56 8.34 17.87
C TYR A 273 5.66 8.53 16.66
N ALA A 274 6.09 8.08 15.50
CA ALA A 274 5.23 8.00 14.32
C ALA A 274 5.26 6.61 13.69
N THR A 275 4.12 6.18 13.12
CA THR A 275 3.94 4.83 12.60
C THR A 275 2.93 4.77 11.45
N GLY A 276 3.04 3.77 10.60
CA GLY A 276 2.17 3.58 9.44
C GLY A 276 2.48 4.54 8.30
N ASP A 277 1.46 4.89 7.52
CA ASP A 277 1.63 5.61 6.25
C ASP A 277 2.10 7.06 6.39
N CYS A 278 2.00 7.65 7.58
CA CYS A 278 2.43 9.02 7.83
C CYS A 278 3.92 9.16 8.14
N MET A 279 4.64 8.05 8.40
CA MET A 279 6.07 8.08 8.72
C MET A 279 6.93 7.84 7.49
N GLU A 280 8.16 8.37 7.51
CA GLU A 280 9.17 8.10 6.51
C GLU A 280 9.78 6.71 6.72
N ASN A 281 9.79 5.91 5.66
CA ASN A 281 10.45 4.61 5.63
C ASN A 281 11.82 4.71 4.98
N TRP A 282 12.59 3.62 5.06
CA TRP A 282 13.83 3.44 4.31
C TRP A 282 13.97 2.02 3.79
N ASP A 283 14.67 1.91 2.71
CA ASP A 283 15.00 0.63 2.12
C ASP A 283 16.07 -0.08 2.95
N ILE A 284 15.83 -1.34 3.28
CA ILE A 284 16.72 -2.13 4.16
C ILE A 284 18.09 -2.40 3.52
N ILE A 285 18.18 -2.40 2.17
CA ILE A 285 19.42 -2.71 1.44
C ILE A 285 20.32 -1.48 1.37
N THR A 286 19.74 -0.36 0.99
CA THR A 286 20.46 0.87 0.62
C THR A 286 20.37 1.98 1.64
N GLY A 287 19.39 1.94 2.54
CA GLY A 287 19.07 3.03 3.47
C GLY A 287 18.36 4.23 2.81
N PHE A 288 18.11 4.21 1.51
CA PHE A 288 17.38 5.28 0.82
C PHE A 288 15.97 5.45 1.38
N LYS A 289 15.60 6.71 1.59
CA LYS A 289 14.27 7.06 2.09
C LYS A 289 13.21 6.78 1.04
N ARG A 290 12.07 6.27 1.49
CA ARG A 290 10.93 5.96 0.62
C ARG A 290 9.62 5.94 1.39
N GLN A 291 8.52 6.05 0.68
CA GLN A 291 7.18 5.83 1.23
C GLN A 291 6.78 4.37 1.03
N HIS A 292 6.14 3.77 2.04
CA HIS A 292 5.59 2.42 1.97
C HIS A 292 4.24 2.40 2.67
N GLN A 293 3.19 2.71 1.93
CA GLN A 293 1.82 2.91 2.41
C GLN A 293 1.00 1.64 2.18
N LEU A 294 1.32 0.58 2.94
CA LEU A 294 0.62 -0.71 2.91
C LEU A 294 0.27 -1.15 4.34
N ALA A 295 -0.88 -1.83 4.48
CA ALA A 295 -1.40 -2.30 5.76
C ALA A 295 -0.40 -3.17 6.54
N THR A 296 0.34 -4.05 5.86
CA THR A 296 1.36 -4.90 6.48
C THR A 296 2.49 -4.10 7.11
N ASN A 297 2.90 -2.99 6.47
CA ASN A 297 3.89 -2.07 7.05
C ASN A 297 3.32 -1.28 8.23
N ALA A 298 2.05 -0.83 8.11
CA ALA A 298 1.36 -0.13 9.19
C ALA A 298 1.24 -1.00 10.45
N ILE A 299 0.86 -2.28 10.30
CA ILE A 299 0.80 -3.25 11.39
C ILE A 299 2.18 -3.48 12.03
N ARG A 300 3.21 -3.73 11.20
CA ARG A 300 4.57 -3.99 11.68
C ARG A 300 5.15 -2.79 12.42
N THR A 301 5.03 -1.59 11.87
CA THR A 301 5.53 -0.37 12.52
C THR A 301 4.71 0.02 13.74
N GLY A 302 3.38 -0.23 13.74
CA GLY A 302 2.52 -0.09 14.92
C GLY A 302 2.95 -1.03 16.06
N TYR A 303 3.27 -2.29 15.75
CA TYR A 303 3.81 -3.24 16.73
C TYR A 303 5.13 -2.75 17.34
N ILE A 304 6.06 -2.26 16.51
CA ILE A 304 7.37 -1.78 16.96
C ILE A 304 7.22 -0.50 17.81
N ALA A 305 6.43 0.47 17.34
CA ALA A 305 6.18 1.72 18.08
C ALA A 305 5.53 1.44 19.45
N GLY A 306 4.48 0.61 19.47
CA GLY A 306 3.81 0.24 20.71
C GLY A 306 4.73 -0.46 21.72
N ARG A 307 5.61 -1.34 21.23
CA ARG A 307 6.61 -2.01 22.08
C ARG A 307 7.64 -1.03 22.62
N ASN A 308 8.15 -0.14 21.77
CA ASN A 308 9.15 0.85 22.16
C ASN A 308 8.59 1.90 23.14
N VAL A 309 7.34 2.28 22.98
CA VAL A 309 6.64 3.15 23.96
C VAL A 309 6.50 2.46 25.31
N ALA A 310 6.12 1.19 25.35
CA ALA A 310 5.89 0.47 26.59
C ALA A 310 7.18 0.10 27.34
N LEU A 311 8.26 -0.24 26.62
CA LEU A 311 9.48 -0.82 27.20
C LEU A 311 10.74 0.03 27.06
N GLY A 312 10.68 1.18 26.34
CA GLY A 312 11.79 2.12 26.22
C GLY A 312 12.80 1.79 25.11
N ASN A 313 12.37 1.78 23.83
CA ASN A 313 13.25 1.64 22.65
C ASN A 313 14.07 0.33 22.59
N VAL A 314 13.40 -0.79 22.81
CA VAL A 314 14.04 -2.12 22.83
C VAL A 314 14.03 -2.84 21.48
N LEU A 315 13.31 -2.32 20.46
CA LEU A 315 13.17 -2.97 19.16
C LEU A 315 13.40 -1.97 18.03
N ALA A 316 14.48 -2.18 17.29
CA ALA A 316 14.78 -1.36 16.11
C ALA A 316 13.92 -1.81 14.91
N TYR A 317 13.46 -0.83 14.14
CA TYR A 317 12.89 -1.03 12.81
C TYR A 317 14.01 -0.99 11.77
N GLU A 318 14.19 -2.07 11.05
CA GLU A 318 15.29 -2.21 10.08
C GLU A 318 15.01 -1.59 8.71
N GLY A 319 13.75 -1.20 8.45
CA GLY A 319 13.33 -0.70 7.16
C GLY A 319 12.38 -1.67 6.42
N THR A 320 12.28 -1.50 5.11
CA THR A 320 11.39 -2.30 4.26
C THR A 320 12.07 -2.72 2.96
N VAL A 321 11.63 -3.84 2.39
CA VAL A 321 11.93 -4.25 1.00
C VAL A 321 10.73 -4.05 0.08
N MET A 322 9.71 -3.31 0.50
CA MET A 322 8.54 -2.93 -0.29
C MET A 322 7.79 -4.11 -0.95
N PRO A 323 7.45 -5.18 -0.22
CA PRO A 323 6.72 -6.29 -0.82
C PRO A 323 5.27 -5.92 -1.07
N PHE A 324 4.70 -6.42 -2.17
CA PHE A 324 3.26 -6.40 -2.39
C PHE A 324 2.78 -7.62 -3.17
N VAL A 325 1.49 -7.91 -3.04
CA VAL A 325 0.71 -8.79 -3.93
C VAL A 325 -0.67 -8.18 -4.14
N THR A 326 -1.15 -8.16 -5.38
CA THR A 326 -2.55 -7.86 -5.71
C THR A 326 -3.11 -8.90 -6.67
N LYS A 327 -4.44 -8.93 -6.83
CA LYS A 327 -5.12 -9.83 -7.77
C LYS A 327 -6.14 -9.04 -8.60
N ILE A 328 -5.98 -9.10 -9.92
CA ILE A 328 -6.90 -8.49 -10.89
C ILE A 328 -7.20 -9.50 -12.00
N PHE A 329 -8.45 -9.58 -12.45
CA PHE A 329 -8.88 -10.41 -13.59
C PHE A 329 -8.36 -11.86 -13.55
N GLY A 330 -8.26 -12.43 -12.35
CA GLY A 330 -7.74 -13.80 -12.16
C GLY A 330 -6.22 -13.89 -11.98
N TYR A 331 -5.46 -12.90 -12.41
CA TYR A 331 -3.99 -12.86 -12.27
C TYR A 331 -3.57 -12.31 -10.91
N GLN A 332 -2.57 -12.94 -10.31
CA GLN A 332 -1.83 -12.40 -9.18
C GLN A 332 -0.56 -11.70 -9.67
N ILE A 333 -0.31 -10.53 -9.12
CA ILE A 333 0.85 -9.69 -9.42
C ILE A 333 1.56 -9.44 -8.10
N GLY A 334 2.82 -9.82 -8.02
CA GLY A 334 3.63 -9.62 -6.83
C GLY A 334 5.00 -9.06 -7.16
N ALA A 335 5.53 -8.23 -6.29
CA ALA A 335 6.91 -7.78 -6.37
C ALA A 335 7.50 -7.49 -4.99
N VAL A 336 8.82 -7.41 -4.94
CA VAL A 336 9.60 -7.07 -3.77
C VAL A 336 10.91 -6.42 -4.18
N GLY A 337 11.38 -5.44 -3.42
CA GLY A 337 12.65 -4.75 -3.66
C GLY A 337 12.60 -3.75 -4.81
N PHE A 338 13.73 -3.57 -5.47
CA PHE A 338 13.89 -2.60 -6.55
C PHE A 338 13.39 -3.14 -7.89
N THR A 339 12.88 -2.23 -8.73
CA THR A 339 12.88 -2.47 -10.16
C THR A 339 14.31 -2.34 -10.70
N GLU A 340 14.60 -2.96 -11.84
CA GLU A 340 15.91 -2.82 -12.50
C GLU A 340 16.20 -1.36 -12.84
N ARG A 341 15.19 -0.62 -13.31
CA ARG A 341 15.28 0.80 -13.56
C ARG A 341 15.64 1.59 -12.31
N GLU A 342 14.90 1.41 -11.21
CA GLU A 342 15.16 2.11 -9.96
C GLU A 342 16.54 1.77 -9.39
N ALA A 343 16.95 0.50 -9.43
CA ALA A 343 18.26 0.05 -8.98
C ALA A 343 19.38 0.79 -9.73
N ARG A 344 19.28 0.89 -11.06
CA ARG A 344 20.24 1.64 -11.88
C ARG A 344 20.23 3.14 -11.60
N GLU A 345 19.04 3.75 -11.46
CA GLU A 345 18.90 5.17 -11.08
C GLU A 345 19.56 5.47 -9.71
N LYS A 346 19.60 4.49 -8.82
CA LYS A 346 20.25 4.56 -7.51
C LYS A 346 21.74 4.14 -7.51
N GLY A 347 22.31 3.85 -8.67
CA GLY A 347 23.73 3.51 -8.83
C GLY A 347 24.10 2.08 -8.44
N LEU A 348 23.12 1.17 -8.29
CA LEU A 348 23.36 -0.26 -8.08
C LEU A 348 23.75 -0.93 -9.40
N ASP A 349 24.58 -1.96 -9.33
CA ASP A 349 24.97 -2.77 -10.49
C ASP A 349 23.88 -3.83 -10.78
N ALA A 350 22.77 -3.37 -11.34
CA ALA A 350 21.60 -4.21 -11.55
C ALA A 350 21.79 -5.19 -12.72
N VAL A 351 21.80 -6.48 -12.40
CA VAL A 351 21.78 -7.61 -13.34
C VAL A 351 20.45 -8.33 -13.21
N SER A 352 19.71 -8.47 -14.30
CA SER A 352 18.37 -9.06 -14.27
C SER A 352 18.21 -10.18 -15.28
N VAL A 353 17.23 -11.05 -15.03
CA VAL A 353 16.71 -12.04 -15.97
C VAL A 353 15.18 -12.02 -15.92
N THR A 354 14.56 -12.14 -17.11
CA THR A 354 13.12 -12.37 -17.22
C THR A 354 12.89 -13.75 -17.81
N VAL A 355 12.04 -14.54 -17.16
CA VAL A 355 11.76 -15.92 -17.53
C VAL A 355 10.27 -16.16 -17.50
N GLU A 356 9.77 -16.87 -18.49
CA GLU A 356 8.41 -17.37 -18.52
C GLU A 356 8.45 -18.90 -18.28
N THR A 357 7.79 -19.35 -17.23
CA THR A 357 7.75 -20.77 -16.84
C THR A 357 6.48 -21.03 -16.02
N PRO A 358 5.79 -22.17 -16.24
CA PRO A 358 4.64 -22.50 -15.43
C PRO A 358 5.04 -22.87 -14.01
N ARG A 359 4.15 -22.63 -13.05
CA ARG A 359 4.29 -23.09 -11.67
C ARG A 359 4.09 -24.58 -11.54
N LEU A 360 3.08 -25.11 -12.21
CA LEU A 360 2.78 -26.53 -12.28
C LEU A 360 3.01 -27.03 -13.71
N ARG A 361 3.22 -28.33 -13.86
CA ARG A 361 3.27 -28.94 -15.20
C ARG A 361 1.93 -28.85 -15.88
N GLU A 362 1.93 -28.80 -17.21
CA GLU A 362 0.72 -28.70 -18.05
C GLU A 362 -0.32 -29.76 -17.68
N ARG A 363 0.09 -31.02 -17.42
CA ARG A 363 -0.80 -32.12 -16.99
C ARG A 363 -1.54 -31.85 -15.67
N PHE A 364 -1.12 -30.88 -14.89
CA PHE A 364 -1.77 -30.38 -13.67
C PHE A 364 -2.37 -28.99 -13.85
N ASN A 365 -2.68 -28.63 -15.10
CA ASN A 365 -3.23 -27.33 -15.49
C ASN A 365 -2.32 -26.14 -15.11
N GLY A 366 -1.02 -26.36 -15.13
CA GLY A 366 -0.05 -25.29 -14.92
C GLY A 366 -0.23 -24.14 -15.91
N ARG A 367 -0.25 -22.93 -15.41
CA ARG A 367 -0.39 -21.71 -16.19
C ARG A 367 0.94 -20.99 -16.30
N PRO A 368 1.24 -20.35 -17.43
CA PRO A 368 2.45 -19.55 -17.57
C PRO A 368 2.53 -18.48 -16.48
N ALA A 369 3.74 -18.35 -15.91
CA ALA A 369 4.05 -17.26 -14.99
C ALA A 369 5.30 -16.56 -15.51
N ARG A 370 5.28 -15.24 -15.51
CA ARG A 370 6.42 -14.41 -15.88
C ARG A 370 7.12 -13.94 -14.62
N TYR A 371 8.41 -14.27 -14.52
CA TYR A 371 9.27 -13.93 -13.40
C TYR A 371 10.37 -13.00 -13.87
N LYS A 372 10.62 -11.94 -13.12
CA LYS A 372 11.83 -11.14 -13.24
C LYS A 372 12.56 -11.16 -11.91
N LEU A 373 13.84 -11.55 -11.93
CA LEU A 373 14.75 -11.49 -10.78
C LEU A 373 15.83 -10.46 -11.07
N ILE A 374 16.17 -9.67 -10.06
CA ILE A 374 17.16 -8.59 -10.15
C ILE A 374 18.16 -8.77 -9.02
N ALA A 375 19.43 -8.83 -9.35
CA ALA A 375 20.54 -8.92 -8.39
C ALA A 375 21.47 -7.72 -8.53
N ASP A 376 22.18 -7.43 -7.47
CA ASP A 376 23.34 -6.55 -7.55
C ASP A 376 24.58 -7.37 -7.95
N GLY A 377 25.20 -7.03 -9.07
CA GLY A 377 26.35 -7.73 -9.63
C GLY A 377 27.58 -7.72 -8.73
N LYS A 378 27.72 -6.70 -7.86
CA LYS A 378 28.85 -6.58 -6.93
C LYS A 378 28.69 -7.49 -5.72
N THR A 379 27.52 -7.45 -5.07
CA THR A 379 27.26 -8.24 -3.86
C THR A 379 26.76 -9.66 -4.16
N ARG A 380 26.27 -9.89 -5.37
CA ARG A 380 25.66 -11.16 -5.83
C ARG A 380 24.49 -11.60 -4.94
N THR A 381 23.72 -10.62 -4.46
CA THR A 381 22.48 -10.82 -3.69
C THR A 381 21.30 -10.35 -4.49
N LEU A 382 20.11 -10.92 -4.24
CA LEU A 382 18.87 -10.37 -4.79
C LEU A 382 18.60 -9.00 -4.21
N ILE A 383 18.16 -8.08 -5.07
CA ILE A 383 17.73 -6.73 -4.70
C ILE A 383 16.30 -6.43 -5.17
N GLY A 384 15.74 -7.29 -6.04
CA GLY A 384 14.37 -7.14 -6.50
C GLY A 384 13.84 -8.39 -7.20
N ALA A 385 12.52 -8.51 -7.21
CA ALA A 385 11.81 -9.55 -7.94
C ALA A 385 10.39 -9.11 -8.29
N GLN A 386 9.88 -9.60 -9.43
CA GLN A 386 8.55 -9.29 -9.96
C GLN A 386 7.95 -10.56 -10.55
N ILE A 387 6.66 -10.81 -10.31
CA ILE A 387 5.98 -12.03 -10.73
C ILE A 387 4.55 -11.68 -11.19
N VAL A 388 4.14 -12.21 -12.34
CA VAL A 388 2.77 -12.16 -12.85
C VAL A 388 2.32 -13.57 -13.22
N SER A 389 1.21 -14.05 -12.65
CA SER A 389 0.68 -15.41 -12.87
C SER A 389 -0.82 -15.49 -12.60
N GLU A 390 -1.50 -16.41 -13.27
CA GLU A 390 -2.85 -16.84 -12.88
C GLU A 390 -2.87 -17.67 -11.59
N GLU A 391 -1.72 -18.19 -11.18
CA GLU A 391 -1.56 -18.99 -9.99
C GLU A 391 -1.11 -18.16 -8.79
N ILE A 392 -1.13 -18.77 -7.59
CA ILE A 392 -0.74 -18.09 -6.33
C ILE A 392 0.75 -17.74 -6.36
N VAL A 393 1.09 -16.46 -6.16
CA VAL A 393 2.47 -15.97 -6.12
C VAL A 393 2.94 -15.54 -4.73
N SER A 394 2.02 -15.39 -3.77
CA SER A 394 2.32 -14.81 -2.45
C SER A 394 3.43 -15.56 -1.71
N GLY A 395 3.37 -16.90 -1.64
CA GLY A 395 4.41 -17.68 -0.96
C GLY A 395 5.80 -17.54 -1.62
N THR A 396 5.84 -17.38 -2.95
CA THR A 396 7.10 -17.12 -3.68
C THR A 396 7.62 -15.72 -3.36
N VAL A 397 6.75 -14.72 -3.33
CA VAL A 397 7.12 -13.34 -2.95
C VAL A 397 7.64 -13.32 -1.51
N ASP A 398 6.98 -14.00 -0.55
CA ASP A 398 7.42 -14.07 0.85
C ASP A 398 8.79 -14.73 1.00
N LYS A 399 9.08 -15.82 0.24
CA LYS A 399 10.41 -16.43 0.18
C LYS A 399 11.47 -15.41 -0.27
N LEU A 400 11.15 -14.62 -1.30
CA LEU A 400 12.03 -13.58 -1.84
C LEU A 400 12.17 -12.38 -0.87
N VAL A 401 11.12 -12.03 -0.12
CA VAL A 401 11.19 -11.02 0.96
C VAL A 401 12.26 -11.41 1.98
N VAL A 402 12.21 -12.66 2.47
CA VAL A 402 13.20 -13.15 3.44
C VAL A 402 14.61 -13.15 2.86
N ALA A 403 14.78 -13.64 1.62
CA ALA A 403 16.07 -13.69 0.95
C ALA A 403 16.69 -12.29 0.77
N ILE A 404 15.90 -11.31 0.30
CA ILE A 404 16.35 -9.94 0.08
C ILE A 404 16.61 -9.23 1.42
N ALA A 405 15.70 -9.32 2.39
CA ALA A 405 15.85 -8.67 3.69
C ALA A 405 17.08 -9.22 4.46
N SER A 406 17.37 -10.52 4.35
CA SER A 406 18.56 -11.11 4.96
C SER A 406 19.84 -10.95 4.13
N ARG A 407 19.77 -10.25 2.99
CA ARG A 407 20.90 -10.10 2.05
C ARG A 407 21.55 -11.44 1.69
N MET A 408 20.71 -12.46 1.47
CA MET A 408 21.17 -13.81 1.23
C MET A 408 21.91 -13.90 -0.10
N PRO A 409 23.16 -14.45 -0.15
CA PRO A 409 23.84 -14.68 -1.41
C PRO A 409 23.05 -15.64 -2.31
N LEU A 410 22.98 -15.37 -3.61
CA LEU A 410 22.24 -16.19 -4.58
C LEU A 410 22.66 -17.66 -4.56
N VAL A 411 23.97 -17.93 -4.41
CA VAL A 411 24.50 -19.29 -4.31
C VAL A 411 24.04 -20.06 -3.05
N LYS A 412 23.61 -19.33 -2.00
CA LYS A 412 22.97 -19.96 -0.84
C LYS A 412 21.48 -20.17 -1.09
N LEU A 413 20.81 -19.19 -1.68
CA LEU A 413 19.37 -19.25 -1.94
C LEU A 413 19.01 -20.44 -2.85
N VAL A 414 19.81 -20.73 -3.86
CA VAL A 414 19.59 -21.87 -4.77
C VAL A 414 19.78 -23.24 -4.10
N GLN A 415 20.44 -23.30 -2.94
CA GLN A 415 20.66 -24.53 -2.17
C GLN A 415 19.59 -24.74 -1.08
N ILE A 416 18.68 -23.79 -0.89
CA ILE A 416 17.59 -23.92 0.08
C ILE A 416 16.50 -24.81 -0.51
N ASP A 417 16.14 -25.84 0.24
CA ASP A 417 15.05 -26.74 -0.12
C ASP A 417 13.74 -25.98 -0.30
N SER A 418 12.96 -26.42 -1.26
CA SER A 418 11.60 -25.97 -1.51
C SER A 418 10.60 -27.09 -1.26
N CYS A 419 9.44 -26.76 -0.72
CA CYS A 419 8.36 -27.73 -0.67
C CYS A 419 7.99 -28.17 -2.09
N TYR A 420 7.79 -29.47 -2.27
CA TYR A 420 7.42 -30.04 -3.55
C TYR A 420 6.23 -31.00 -3.44
N SER A 421 5.29 -30.81 -4.35
CA SER A 421 4.26 -31.79 -4.66
C SER A 421 3.79 -31.53 -6.09
N PRO A 422 3.77 -32.55 -6.98
CA PRO A 422 3.60 -32.33 -8.42
C PRO A 422 2.27 -31.65 -8.82
N HIS A 423 1.26 -31.69 -7.96
CA HIS A 423 -0.06 -31.07 -8.21
C HIS A 423 -0.37 -29.91 -7.27
N VAL A 424 0.58 -29.54 -6.40
CA VAL A 424 0.43 -28.41 -5.46
C VAL A 424 1.45 -27.34 -5.74
N GLN A 425 2.72 -27.73 -5.86
CA GLN A 425 3.83 -26.78 -6.03
C GLN A 425 5.05 -27.47 -6.62
N GLU A 426 5.64 -26.86 -7.64
CA GLU A 426 7.01 -27.12 -8.08
C GLU A 426 7.94 -25.97 -7.65
N ASP A 427 9.25 -26.13 -7.78
CA ASP A 427 10.20 -25.06 -7.45
C ASP A 427 10.19 -24.00 -8.55
N GLN A 428 9.35 -22.99 -8.36
CA GLN A 428 9.10 -21.91 -9.31
C GLN A 428 10.32 -21.02 -9.54
N LEU A 429 11.24 -20.98 -8.59
CA LEU A 429 12.41 -20.12 -8.65
C LEU A 429 13.64 -20.81 -9.25
N ALA A 430 13.61 -22.13 -9.43
CA ALA A 430 14.77 -22.87 -9.92
C ALA A 430 15.27 -22.31 -11.27
N VAL A 431 14.40 -22.25 -12.28
CA VAL A 431 14.79 -21.79 -13.62
C VAL A 431 15.23 -20.32 -13.64
N PRO A 432 14.48 -19.35 -13.11
CA PRO A 432 14.92 -17.96 -13.10
C PRO A 432 16.20 -17.76 -12.27
N MET A 433 16.37 -18.46 -11.15
CA MET A 433 17.58 -18.37 -10.33
C MET A 433 18.81 -18.95 -11.02
N HIS A 434 18.70 -20.12 -11.65
CA HIS A 434 19.81 -20.70 -12.41
C HIS A 434 20.27 -19.74 -13.53
N ARG A 435 19.33 -19.17 -14.30
CA ARG A 435 19.67 -18.21 -15.35
C ARG A 435 20.32 -16.94 -14.81
N LEU A 436 19.86 -16.43 -13.66
CA LEU A 436 20.47 -15.26 -13.04
C LEU A 436 21.90 -15.56 -12.54
N ILE A 437 22.11 -16.72 -11.92
CA ILE A 437 23.45 -17.18 -11.48
C ILE A 437 24.37 -17.31 -12.68
N ASP A 438 23.93 -17.99 -13.74
CA ASP A 438 24.72 -18.12 -14.97
C ASP A 438 25.14 -16.79 -15.55
N LYS A 439 24.27 -15.78 -15.48
CA LYS A 439 24.57 -14.43 -15.97
C LYS A 439 25.55 -13.67 -15.09
N LEU A 440 25.57 -13.95 -13.78
CA LEU A 440 26.44 -13.28 -12.80
C LEU A 440 27.82 -13.89 -12.66
N TYR A 441 27.99 -15.18 -13.03
CA TYR A 441 29.22 -15.94 -12.80
C TYR A 441 29.93 -16.37 -14.12
N LYS A 442 29.39 -15.97 -15.26
CA LYS A 442 30.07 -16.00 -16.57
C LYS A 442 30.89 -14.75 -16.79
#